data_5fca71794660c3a304dc9d1aee839cac
#
_entry.id   5fca71794660c3a304dc9d1aee839cac
#
_cell.length_a   1.000
_cell.length_b   1.000
_cell.length_c   1.000
_cell.angle_alpha   90.00
_cell.angle_beta   90.00
_cell.angle_gamma   90.00
#
_symmetry.space_group_name_H-M   'P 1'
#
loop_
_entity.id
_entity.type
_entity.pdbx_description
1 polymer ?
#
loop_
_entity_poly.entity_id
_entity_poly.type
_entity_poly.pdbx_seq_one_letter_code
_entity_poly.pdbx_strand_id
1 'polypeptide(L)'
;AGRRLLRSLPVVTAGVVLGLLVGAQQPAQAGDLEKEDLKFGFIKLTDMAPLAIAYEKGYFEDEGLYVTLEPQANWKVLLDRVIDGELDGAHMLAGQPLGATIGFGTKAHVITAFSMDLNGNAITVSNKIWEQMKEHVPHQDGKPVHPIKADYLKPVVDKYIDEGKPFKMGMVFPVSTHNYELRYWLAAGGIHPGYYAPEKGDITGQIDADALLSVTPPPQMPSTMEAGTIYGYCVGEPWNQQAVFKGIGVPVITDYEIWKDNPEKVFGVSSEWAEKNPNTHKAVIKALIRAAMWLDSGGLENRKEAAKIMSRPEYVGADYEVIANSMTGTFEYEKGDKRSVPDFNVFFRYNATYPYYSDAVWYLSQMRRWGQIAEQKPDIWYLDMAKKVYRPDLYAGAAKELIAEGKAKASDFPDFATETGFRPPQSEFIDEITYDGTRPNDYLAQFPIGLKGKDKVN
;
A
#
# COMPACT_ATOMS: atom_id res chain seq x y z
N ALA A 1 -23.63 -14.61 -14.54
CA ALA A 1 -24.05 -15.94 -14.99
C ALA A 1 -24.46 -15.92 -16.47
N GLY A 2 -25.31 -14.97 -16.88
CA GLY A 2 -25.76 -14.87 -18.27
C GLY A 2 -24.62 -14.65 -19.27
N ARG A 3 -23.65 -13.82 -18.93
CA ARG A 3 -22.49 -13.56 -19.81
C ARG A 3 -21.61 -14.81 -19.97
N ARG A 4 -21.48 -15.59 -18.91
CA ARG A 4 -20.71 -16.83 -18.93
C ARG A 4 -21.32 -17.84 -19.88
N LEU A 5 -22.65 -17.96 -19.85
CA LEU A 5 -23.38 -18.83 -20.78
C LEU A 5 -23.28 -18.34 -22.23
N LEU A 6 -23.41 -17.03 -22.43
CA LEU A 6 -23.29 -16.42 -23.76
C LEU A 6 -21.88 -16.60 -24.35
N ARG A 7 -20.86 -16.64 -23.48
CA ARG A 7 -19.48 -16.82 -23.91
C ARG A 7 -19.19 -18.27 -24.35
N SER A 8 -19.74 -19.25 -23.65
CA SER A 8 -19.50 -20.65 -23.98
C SER A 8 -20.32 -21.17 -25.16
N LEU A 9 -21.57 -20.74 -25.27
CA LEU A 9 -22.47 -21.20 -26.32
C LEU A 9 -22.01 -20.88 -27.76
N PRO A 10 -21.62 -19.61 -28.08
CA PRO A 10 -21.14 -19.30 -29.41
C PRO A 10 -19.88 -20.04 -29.83
N VAL A 11 -18.99 -20.27 -28.85
CA VAL A 11 -17.73 -20.96 -29.10
C VAL A 11 -17.99 -22.42 -29.49
N VAL A 12 -18.89 -23.11 -28.79
CA VAL A 12 -19.21 -24.51 -29.05
C VAL A 12 -19.89 -24.63 -30.42
N THR A 13 -20.84 -23.74 -30.74
CA THR A 13 -21.56 -23.78 -31.97
C THR A 13 -20.68 -23.44 -33.19
N ALA A 14 -19.87 -22.40 -33.06
CA ALA A 14 -18.91 -22.01 -34.07
C ALA A 14 -17.83 -23.07 -34.29
N GLY A 15 -17.41 -23.71 -33.21
CA GLY A 15 -16.39 -24.77 -33.25
C GLY A 15 -16.79 -25.97 -34.08
N VAL A 16 -18.06 -26.33 -34.09
CA VAL A 16 -18.55 -27.49 -34.89
C VAL A 16 -18.56 -27.15 -36.37
N VAL A 17 -18.95 -25.94 -36.79
CA VAL A 17 -19.14 -25.57 -38.19
C VAL A 17 -17.86 -25.04 -38.82
N LEU A 18 -17.13 -24.22 -38.11
CA LEU A 18 -15.93 -23.50 -38.59
C LEU A 18 -14.67 -23.84 -37.80
N GLY A 19 -14.74 -24.86 -36.95
CA GLY A 19 -13.69 -25.19 -36.02
C GLY A 19 -12.31 -25.34 -36.65
N LEU A 20 -12.22 -25.84 -37.85
CA LEU A 20 -10.97 -25.97 -38.59
C LEU A 20 -10.31 -24.63 -38.91
N LEU A 21 -11.11 -23.60 -39.21
CA LEU A 21 -10.59 -22.29 -39.57
C LEU A 21 -10.36 -21.40 -38.33
N VAL A 22 -11.28 -21.42 -37.38
CA VAL A 22 -11.24 -20.58 -36.18
C VAL A 22 -10.22 -21.13 -35.19
N GLY A 23 -10.19 -22.44 -35.00
CA GLY A 23 -9.24 -23.09 -34.10
C GLY A 23 -7.77 -22.90 -34.50
N ALA A 24 -7.50 -22.74 -35.81
CA ALA A 24 -6.13 -22.51 -36.29
C ALA A 24 -5.63 -21.08 -36.03
N GLN A 25 -6.52 -20.11 -35.80
CA GLN A 25 -6.15 -18.71 -35.67
C GLN A 25 -6.16 -18.19 -34.22
N GLN A 26 -7.01 -18.72 -33.38
CA GLN A 26 -7.21 -18.21 -32.02
C GLN A 26 -6.19 -18.71 -30.98
N PRO A 27 -5.75 -19.96 -30.98
CA PRO A 27 -4.92 -20.47 -29.89
C PRO A 27 -3.55 -19.86 -29.78
N ALA A 28 -3.06 -19.21 -30.85
CA ALA A 28 -1.70 -18.69 -30.86
C ALA A 28 -1.53 -17.38 -30.07
N GLN A 29 -2.59 -16.74 -29.59
CA GLN A 29 -2.52 -15.37 -29.10
C GLN A 29 -2.86 -15.17 -27.65
N ALA A 30 -3.66 -16.03 -27.06
CA ALA A 30 -4.00 -15.93 -25.66
C ALA A 30 -3.96 -17.30 -25.04
N GLY A 31 -3.23 -17.48 -23.98
CA GLY A 31 -3.33 -18.69 -23.18
C GLY A 31 -4.74 -18.81 -22.62
N ASP A 32 -5.23 -20.02 -22.53
CA ASP A 32 -6.49 -20.29 -21.90
C ASP A 32 -6.41 -19.95 -20.41
N LEU A 33 -7.48 -19.38 -19.88
CA LEU A 33 -7.57 -19.08 -18.47
C LEU A 33 -7.68 -20.40 -17.68
N GLU A 34 -6.84 -20.53 -16.66
CA GLU A 34 -6.86 -21.71 -15.78
C GLU A 34 -8.05 -21.65 -14.82
N LYS A 35 -8.51 -20.43 -14.49
CA LYS A 35 -9.62 -20.17 -13.58
C LYS A 35 -10.32 -18.89 -13.99
N GLU A 36 -11.65 -18.90 -14.05
CA GLU A 36 -12.44 -17.75 -14.45
C GLU A 36 -13.15 -17.08 -13.27
N ASP A 37 -13.64 -17.86 -12.33
CA ASP A 37 -14.32 -17.35 -11.13
C ASP A 37 -13.30 -17.08 -10.05
N LEU A 38 -13.15 -15.80 -9.68
CA LEU A 38 -12.12 -15.35 -8.76
C LEU A 38 -12.74 -14.60 -7.60
N LYS A 39 -12.15 -14.76 -6.42
CA LYS A 39 -12.52 -14.03 -5.23
C LYS A 39 -11.30 -13.27 -4.73
N PHE A 40 -11.41 -11.95 -4.65
CA PHE A 40 -10.34 -11.08 -4.15
C PHE A 40 -10.78 -10.38 -2.86
N GLY A 41 -9.87 -10.35 -1.88
CA GLY A 41 -10.08 -9.67 -0.63
C GLY A 41 -9.58 -8.23 -0.68
N PHE A 42 -10.18 -7.37 0.15
CA PHE A 42 -9.71 -6.00 0.33
C PHE A 42 -10.07 -5.48 1.73
N ILE A 43 -9.39 -4.44 2.15
CA ILE A 43 -9.75 -3.66 3.33
C ILE A 43 -10.40 -2.34 2.85
N LYS A 44 -11.33 -1.81 3.62
CA LYS A 44 -12.09 -0.59 3.28
C LYS A 44 -11.21 0.65 3.34
N LEU A 45 -10.52 0.88 2.24
CA LEU A 45 -9.57 1.97 2.01
C LEU A 45 -9.72 2.47 0.58
N THR A 46 -9.46 3.76 0.35
CA THR A 46 -9.57 4.31 -1.01
C THR A 46 -8.56 3.71 -1.97
N ASP A 47 -7.43 3.20 -1.47
CA ASP A 47 -6.42 2.61 -2.34
C ASP A 47 -6.74 1.20 -2.85
N MET A 48 -7.90 0.64 -2.49
CA MET A 48 -8.43 -0.53 -3.19
C MET A 48 -9.11 -0.15 -4.52
N ALA A 49 -9.15 1.12 -4.85
CA ALA A 49 -9.86 1.64 -6.02
C ALA A 49 -9.54 0.92 -7.33
N PRO A 50 -8.29 0.51 -7.64
CA PRO A 50 -8.05 -0.26 -8.87
C PRO A 50 -8.89 -1.53 -8.98
N LEU A 51 -9.14 -2.22 -7.87
CA LEU A 51 -10.01 -3.40 -7.88
C LEU A 51 -11.48 -3.02 -8.17
N ALA A 52 -11.98 -2.00 -7.49
CA ALA A 52 -13.35 -1.53 -7.68
C ALA A 52 -13.59 -1.04 -9.12
N ILE A 53 -12.65 -0.27 -9.65
CA ILE A 53 -12.77 0.28 -11.01
C ILE A 53 -12.66 -0.83 -12.06
N ALA A 54 -11.75 -1.78 -11.89
CA ALA A 54 -11.65 -2.91 -12.81
C ALA A 54 -12.96 -3.71 -12.86
N TYR A 55 -13.62 -3.85 -11.72
CA TYR A 55 -14.92 -4.50 -11.64
C TYR A 55 -16.03 -3.65 -12.29
N GLU A 56 -16.16 -2.38 -11.85
CA GLU A 56 -17.28 -1.51 -12.27
C GLU A 56 -17.20 -1.08 -13.74
N LYS A 57 -16.00 -0.92 -14.28
CA LYS A 57 -15.80 -0.57 -15.69
C LYS A 57 -15.75 -1.78 -16.62
N GLY A 58 -15.90 -2.99 -16.08
CA GLY A 58 -15.93 -4.20 -16.88
C GLY A 58 -14.56 -4.67 -17.38
N TYR A 59 -13.46 -4.19 -16.79
CA TYR A 59 -12.13 -4.58 -17.24
C TYR A 59 -11.82 -6.04 -16.93
N PHE A 60 -12.30 -6.57 -15.80
CA PHE A 60 -12.22 -8.00 -15.52
C PHE A 60 -13.01 -8.83 -16.52
N GLU A 61 -14.23 -8.40 -16.84
CA GLU A 61 -15.07 -9.10 -17.82
C GLU A 61 -14.45 -9.10 -19.21
N ASP A 62 -13.80 -8.00 -19.62
CA ASP A 62 -13.08 -7.92 -20.89
C ASP A 62 -11.99 -8.98 -21.01
N GLU A 63 -11.42 -9.42 -19.88
CA GLU A 63 -10.42 -10.48 -19.82
C GLU A 63 -11.05 -11.86 -19.62
N GLY A 64 -12.39 -11.94 -19.58
CA GLY A 64 -13.09 -13.19 -19.34
C GLY A 64 -13.13 -13.64 -17.89
N LEU A 65 -12.92 -12.72 -16.95
CA LEU A 65 -12.88 -12.99 -15.53
C LEU A 65 -14.19 -12.60 -14.85
N TYR A 66 -14.64 -13.44 -13.92
CA TYR A 66 -15.82 -13.20 -13.09
C TYR A 66 -15.34 -13.04 -11.65
N VAL A 67 -15.23 -11.80 -11.21
CA VAL A 67 -14.59 -11.44 -9.94
C VAL A 67 -15.63 -11.08 -8.89
N THR A 68 -15.46 -11.62 -7.70
CA THR A 68 -16.16 -11.18 -6.48
C THR A 68 -15.17 -10.45 -5.60
N LEU A 69 -15.49 -9.25 -5.19
CA LEU A 69 -14.70 -8.46 -4.25
C LEU A 69 -15.30 -8.59 -2.85
N GLU A 70 -14.50 -9.03 -1.89
CA GLU A 70 -14.97 -9.37 -0.56
C GLU A 70 -14.20 -8.57 0.49
N PRO A 71 -14.88 -7.68 1.25
CA PRO A 71 -14.21 -6.95 2.33
C PRO A 71 -13.80 -7.91 3.46
N GLN A 72 -12.63 -7.66 4.03
CA GLN A 72 -12.09 -8.45 5.13
C GLN A 72 -12.07 -7.62 6.41
N ALA A 73 -12.08 -8.28 7.56
CA ALA A 73 -12.11 -7.62 8.87
C ALA A 73 -10.79 -6.92 9.21
N ASN A 74 -9.66 -7.53 8.84
CA ASN A 74 -8.33 -7.02 9.13
C ASN A 74 -7.28 -7.65 8.21
N TRP A 75 -6.05 -7.13 8.28
CA TRP A 75 -4.96 -7.55 7.41
C TRP A 75 -4.51 -8.99 7.66
N LYS A 76 -4.57 -9.48 8.90
CA LYS A 76 -4.18 -10.84 9.21
C LYS A 76 -5.15 -11.85 8.60
N VAL A 77 -6.44 -11.64 8.76
CA VAL A 77 -7.47 -12.49 8.17
C VAL A 77 -7.34 -12.52 6.65
N LEU A 78 -7.12 -11.37 6.03
CA LEU A 78 -6.93 -11.25 4.58
C LEU A 78 -5.74 -12.09 4.10
N LEU A 79 -4.58 -11.93 4.75
CA LEU A 79 -3.37 -12.69 4.40
C LEU A 79 -3.58 -14.19 4.58
N ASP A 80 -4.12 -14.61 5.70
CA ASP A 80 -4.38 -16.03 5.99
C ASP A 80 -5.28 -16.66 4.93
N ARG A 81 -6.31 -15.95 4.48
CA ARG A 81 -7.24 -16.46 3.48
C ARG A 81 -6.62 -16.55 2.08
N VAL A 82 -5.66 -15.69 1.76
CA VAL A 82 -4.88 -15.81 0.52
C VAL A 82 -3.96 -17.03 0.61
N ILE A 83 -3.28 -17.20 1.72
CA ILE A 83 -2.37 -18.35 1.94
C ILE A 83 -3.12 -19.68 1.90
N ASP A 84 -4.30 -19.72 2.52
CA ASP A 84 -5.12 -20.95 2.59
C ASP A 84 -5.88 -21.25 1.28
N GLY A 85 -5.87 -20.32 0.33
CA GLY A 85 -6.56 -20.50 -0.95
C GLY A 85 -8.04 -20.17 -0.92
N GLU A 86 -8.57 -19.63 0.18
CA GLU A 86 -9.96 -19.16 0.25
C GLU A 86 -10.16 -17.90 -0.59
N LEU A 87 -9.14 -17.07 -0.71
CA LEU A 87 -9.08 -15.95 -1.64
C LEU A 87 -8.05 -16.26 -2.72
N ASP A 88 -8.36 -15.90 -3.96
CA ASP A 88 -7.42 -16.05 -5.07
C ASP A 88 -6.31 -15.02 -5.02
N GLY A 89 -6.60 -13.85 -4.52
CA GLY A 89 -5.65 -12.77 -4.34
C GLY A 89 -6.25 -11.65 -3.51
N ALA A 90 -5.49 -10.60 -3.26
CA ALA A 90 -5.98 -9.51 -2.43
C ALA A 90 -5.20 -8.21 -2.59
N HIS A 91 -5.91 -7.12 -2.34
CA HIS A 91 -5.36 -5.84 -1.91
C HIS A 91 -4.53 -6.10 -0.65
N MET A 92 -3.24 -5.79 -0.68
CA MET A 92 -2.31 -6.16 0.39
C MET A 92 -1.43 -4.99 0.78
N LEU A 93 -1.01 -5.00 2.03
CA LEU A 93 0.13 -4.19 2.45
C LEU A 93 1.36 -4.67 1.69
N ALA A 94 2.17 -3.76 1.17
CA ALA A 94 3.36 -4.14 0.41
C ALA A 94 4.32 -5.01 1.21
N GLY A 95 4.36 -4.83 2.52
CA GLY A 95 5.19 -5.65 3.41
C GLY A 95 4.64 -7.04 3.70
N GLN A 96 3.37 -7.33 3.41
CA GLN A 96 2.80 -8.66 3.72
C GLN A 96 3.42 -9.78 2.88
N PRO A 97 3.56 -9.65 1.55
CA PRO A 97 4.28 -10.68 0.81
C PRO A 97 5.72 -10.88 1.29
N LEU A 98 6.41 -9.80 1.58
CA LEU A 98 7.80 -9.85 2.07
C LEU A 98 7.88 -10.49 3.45
N GLY A 99 7.05 -10.03 4.39
CA GLY A 99 7.01 -10.55 5.77
C GLY A 99 6.68 -12.02 5.81
N ALA A 100 5.71 -12.48 5.04
CA ALA A 100 5.35 -13.89 4.94
C ALA A 100 6.49 -14.72 4.37
N THR A 101 7.16 -14.23 3.34
CA THR A 101 8.27 -14.96 2.69
C THR A 101 9.48 -15.10 3.61
N ILE A 102 9.82 -14.07 4.39
CA ILE A 102 10.91 -14.17 5.36
C ILE A 102 10.50 -14.88 6.67
N GLY A 103 9.20 -15.08 6.88
CA GLY A 103 8.68 -15.81 8.04
C GLY A 103 8.47 -14.95 9.28
N PHE A 104 8.27 -13.64 9.15
CA PHE A 104 7.85 -12.82 10.28
C PHE A 104 6.35 -13.01 10.52
N GLY A 105 6.01 -13.67 11.62
CA GLY A 105 4.65 -14.13 11.89
C GLY A 105 4.37 -15.43 11.16
N THR A 106 3.55 -15.41 10.12
CA THR A 106 3.27 -16.56 9.26
C THR A 106 4.38 -16.74 8.21
N LYS A 107 4.71 -17.98 7.85
CA LYS A 107 5.66 -18.25 6.77
C LYS A 107 4.94 -18.88 5.57
N ALA A 108 4.96 -18.16 4.44
CA ALA A 108 4.41 -18.62 3.18
C ALA A 108 5.01 -17.79 2.04
N HIS A 109 5.16 -18.38 0.86
CA HIS A 109 5.67 -17.65 -0.30
C HIS A 109 4.51 -16.93 -1.00
N VAL A 110 4.45 -15.62 -0.79
CA VAL A 110 3.47 -14.71 -1.39
C VAL A 110 4.22 -13.73 -2.28
N ILE A 111 3.67 -13.44 -3.44
CA ILE A 111 4.29 -12.57 -4.45
C ILE A 111 3.37 -11.44 -4.86
N THR A 112 3.94 -10.43 -5.50
CA THR A 112 3.18 -9.39 -6.19
C THR A 112 3.79 -9.08 -7.55
N ALA A 113 2.90 -8.84 -8.51
CA ALA A 113 3.27 -8.38 -9.84
C ALA A 113 2.64 -7.00 -10.16
N PHE A 114 2.05 -6.36 -9.15
CA PHE A 114 1.33 -5.09 -9.36
C PHE A 114 1.35 -4.24 -8.09
N SER A 115 1.90 -3.04 -8.21
CA SER A 115 1.82 -2.00 -7.18
C SER A 115 0.54 -1.21 -7.39
N MET A 116 -0.25 -1.02 -6.33
CA MET A 116 -1.58 -0.45 -6.46
C MET A 116 -1.62 1.07 -6.42
N ASP A 117 -0.64 1.70 -5.77
CA ASP A 117 -0.64 3.16 -5.62
C ASP A 117 0.70 3.68 -5.06
N LEU A 118 0.83 5.01 -5.13
CA LEU A 118 1.85 5.77 -4.40
C LEU A 118 1.14 6.72 -3.44
N ASN A 119 1.78 7.01 -2.30
CA ASN A 119 1.27 7.92 -1.28
C ASN A 119 -0.05 7.42 -0.66
N GLY A 120 -0.90 8.30 -0.19
CA GLY A 120 -2.25 7.94 0.25
C GLY A 120 -2.45 7.74 1.74
N ASN A 121 -1.41 7.92 2.56
CA ASN A 121 -1.49 7.79 4.02
C ASN A 121 -1.25 9.13 4.71
N ALA A 122 -1.68 9.22 5.96
CA ALA A 122 -1.35 10.35 6.82
C ALA A 122 -1.27 9.91 8.28
N ILE A 123 -0.63 10.74 9.09
CA ILE A 123 -0.58 10.60 10.53
C ILE A 123 -1.55 11.62 11.12
N THR A 124 -2.50 11.14 11.90
CA THR A 124 -3.51 11.95 12.60
C THR A 124 -3.29 11.84 14.10
N VAL A 125 -3.37 12.96 14.80
CA VAL A 125 -3.35 12.99 16.27
C VAL A 125 -4.70 13.44 16.80
N SER A 126 -5.02 13.08 18.06
CA SER A 126 -6.24 13.53 18.71
C SER A 126 -6.22 15.06 18.90
N ASN A 127 -7.40 15.65 19.06
CA ASN A 127 -7.51 17.08 19.36
C ASN A 127 -6.69 17.44 20.61
N LYS A 128 -6.73 16.59 21.63
CA LYS A 128 -5.98 16.81 22.86
C LYS A 128 -4.47 16.89 22.61
N ILE A 129 -3.95 16.00 21.81
CA ILE A 129 -2.52 16.00 21.48
C ILE A 129 -2.20 17.20 20.58
N TRP A 130 -3.04 17.49 19.61
CA TRP A 130 -2.82 18.68 18.76
C TRP A 130 -2.76 19.97 19.58
N GLU A 131 -3.66 20.14 20.54
CA GLU A 131 -3.63 21.33 21.42
C GLU A 131 -2.32 21.46 22.19
N GLN A 132 -1.69 20.34 22.55
CA GLN A 132 -0.42 20.35 23.26
C GLN A 132 0.77 20.58 22.33
N MET A 133 0.73 20.07 21.09
CA MET A 133 1.88 20.20 20.18
C MET A 133 1.84 21.45 19.31
N LYS A 134 0.66 22.01 19.03
CA LYS A 134 0.53 23.13 18.07
C LYS A 134 1.30 24.38 18.49
N GLU A 135 1.48 24.62 19.78
CA GLU A 135 2.25 25.75 20.29
C GLU A 135 3.73 25.69 19.88
N HIS A 136 4.23 24.48 19.58
CA HIS A 136 5.60 24.28 19.10
C HIS A 136 5.72 24.33 17.58
N VAL A 137 4.60 24.28 16.87
CA VAL A 137 4.56 24.23 15.40
C VAL A 137 4.61 25.63 14.84
N PRO A 138 5.49 25.91 13.84
CA PRO A 138 5.47 27.19 13.15
C PRO A 138 4.13 27.42 12.45
N HIS A 139 3.63 28.67 12.54
CA HIS A 139 2.41 29.08 11.86
C HIS A 139 2.69 30.27 10.95
N GLN A 140 1.95 30.33 9.85
CA GLN A 140 1.96 31.46 8.92
C GLN A 140 0.51 31.74 8.52
N ASP A 141 0.09 33.02 8.66
CA ASP A 141 -1.29 33.44 8.39
C ASP A 141 -2.32 32.60 9.18
N GLY A 142 -2.00 32.27 10.43
CA GLY A 142 -2.87 31.50 11.31
C GLY A 142 -2.94 30.00 11.02
N LYS A 143 -2.17 29.50 10.05
CA LYS A 143 -2.16 28.08 9.67
C LYS A 143 -0.82 27.42 9.97
N PRO A 144 -0.82 26.14 10.38
CA PRO A 144 0.42 25.41 10.56
C PRO A 144 1.25 25.36 9.27
N VAL A 145 2.55 25.52 9.40
CA VAL A 145 3.49 25.36 8.29
C VAL A 145 3.81 23.86 8.13
N HIS A 146 3.56 23.32 6.95
CA HIS A 146 3.86 21.93 6.62
C HIS A 146 5.19 21.81 5.85
N PRO A 147 5.93 20.70 6.03
CA PRO A 147 5.61 19.52 6.84
C PRO A 147 5.78 19.79 8.34
N ILE A 148 4.93 19.15 9.15
CA ILE A 148 5.04 19.19 10.61
C ILE A 148 5.94 18.03 11.04
N LYS A 149 7.10 18.35 11.61
CA LYS A 149 8.08 17.34 12.05
C LYS A 149 7.69 16.78 13.43
N ALA A 150 8.10 15.54 13.68
CA ALA A 150 7.90 14.91 14.99
C ALA A 150 8.64 15.61 16.11
N ASP A 151 9.64 16.44 15.80
CA ASP A 151 10.30 17.33 16.75
C ASP A 151 9.29 18.12 17.59
N TYR A 152 8.17 18.50 16.98
CA TYR A 152 7.12 19.26 17.68
C TYR A 152 6.19 18.39 18.52
N LEU A 153 6.20 17.08 18.30
CA LEU A 153 5.51 16.11 19.15
C LEU A 153 6.39 15.68 20.35
N LYS A 154 7.71 15.73 20.18
CA LYS A 154 8.65 15.23 21.20
C LYS A 154 8.42 15.83 22.59
N PRO A 155 8.23 17.15 22.77
CA PRO A 155 7.94 17.71 24.09
C PRO A 155 6.71 17.11 24.75
N VAL A 156 5.68 16.78 23.96
CA VAL A 156 4.45 16.14 24.45
C VAL A 156 4.74 14.73 24.94
N VAL A 157 5.47 13.96 24.16
CA VAL A 157 5.87 12.58 24.50
C VAL A 157 6.73 12.57 25.75
N ASP A 158 7.72 13.45 25.82
CA ASP A 158 8.61 13.57 26.97
C ASP A 158 7.84 13.88 28.26
N LYS A 159 6.81 14.73 28.18
CA LYS A 159 5.95 15.04 29.32
C LYS A 159 5.19 13.81 29.81
N TYR A 160 4.65 13.00 28.87
CA TYR A 160 3.97 11.76 29.24
C TYR A 160 4.94 10.80 29.95
N ILE A 161 6.14 10.64 29.42
CA ILE A 161 7.18 9.79 30.04
C ILE A 161 7.52 10.29 31.45
N ASP A 162 7.74 11.60 31.62
CA ASP A 162 8.07 12.20 32.92
C ASP A 162 6.94 12.01 33.94
N GLU A 163 5.71 11.96 33.49
CA GLU A 163 4.53 11.69 34.34
C GLU A 163 4.26 10.18 34.55
N GLY A 164 5.11 9.31 34.00
CA GLY A 164 4.94 7.86 34.09
C GLY A 164 3.77 7.32 33.29
N LYS A 165 3.31 8.06 32.26
CA LYS A 165 2.20 7.69 31.41
C LYS A 165 2.71 7.18 30.06
N PRO A 166 2.21 6.03 29.56
CA PRO A 166 2.60 5.58 28.23
C PRO A 166 2.01 6.51 27.17
N PHE A 167 2.80 6.82 26.13
CA PHE A 167 2.30 7.51 24.95
C PHE A 167 1.98 6.48 23.87
N LYS A 168 0.72 6.41 23.45
CA LYS A 168 0.22 5.31 22.61
C LYS A 168 -0.24 5.82 21.26
N MET A 169 0.21 5.14 20.20
CA MET A 169 -0.23 5.41 18.83
C MET A 169 -0.62 4.12 18.12
N GLY A 170 -1.43 4.24 17.07
CA GLY A 170 -1.92 3.12 16.30
C GLY A 170 -1.26 2.99 14.94
N MET A 171 -1.05 1.78 14.50
CA MET A 171 -0.70 1.41 13.14
C MET A 171 -1.53 0.19 12.75
N VAL A 172 -1.49 -0.22 11.48
CA VAL A 172 -2.47 -1.18 10.98
C VAL A 172 -1.98 -2.63 11.03
N PHE A 173 -0.66 -2.83 11.00
CA PHE A 173 -0.06 -4.17 11.02
C PHE A 173 1.46 -4.03 11.12
N PRO A 174 2.18 -5.02 11.73
CA PRO A 174 3.63 -4.90 11.93
C PRO A 174 4.44 -4.70 10.63
N VAL A 175 4.04 -5.34 9.53
CA VAL A 175 4.75 -5.22 8.25
C VAL A 175 4.04 -4.24 7.29
N SER A 176 3.37 -3.24 7.84
CA SER A 176 2.68 -2.22 7.04
C SER A 176 3.59 -1.03 6.75
N THR A 177 3.38 -0.40 5.60
CA THR A 177 3.98 0.89 5.28
C THR A 177 3.65 1.92 6.37
N HIS A 178 2.44 1.87 6.90
CA HIS A 178 1.97 2.73 7.99
C HIS A 178 2.85 2.62 9.23
N ASN A 179 3.19 1.40 9.62
CA ASN A 179 4.07 1.16 10.76
C ASN A 179 5.47 1.72 10.49
N TYR A 180 6.02 1.49 9.31
CA TYR A 180 7.36 1.98 8.97
C TYR A 180 7.38 3.50 8.79
N GLU A 181 6.35 4.10 8.21
CA GLU A 181 6.26 5.55 8.05
C GLU A 181 6.08 6.26 9.40
N LEU A 182 5.23 5.72 10.27
CA LEU A 182 5.05 6.26 11.62
C LEU A 182 6.36 6.20 12.40
N ARG A 183 7.04 5.05 12.36
CA ARG A 183 8.36 4.86 12.97
C ARG A 183 9.40 5.80 12.39
N TYR A 184 9.38 5.96 11.08
CA TYR A 184 10.31 6.84 10.37
C TYR A 184 10.13 8.30 10.83
N TRP A 185 8.90 8.78 10.86
CA TRP A 185 8.56 10.13 11.27
C TRP A 185 8.93 10.38 12.74
N LEU A 186 8.53 9.49 13.63
CA LEU A 186 8.84 9.59 15.07
C LEU A 186 10.35 9.63 15.28
N ALA A 187 11.08 8.69 14.70
CA ALA A 187 12.54 8.59 14.86
C ALA A 187 13.27 9.82 14.30
N ALA A 188 12.80 10.37 13.18
CA ALA A 188 13.36 11.58 12.61
C ALA A 188 13.22 12.79 13.55
N GLY A 189 12.26 12.76 14.46
CA GLY A 189 12.06 13.78 15.51
C GLY A 189 12.67 13.41 16.86
N GLY A 190 13.44 12.33 16.93
CA GLY A 190 14.09 11.91 18.18
C GLY A 190 13.21 11.12 19.13
N ILE A 191 12.07 10.61 18.67
CA ILE A 191 11.15 9.78 19.45
C ILE A 191 11.37 8.32 19.06
N HIS A 192 11.78 7.49 20.02
CA HIS A 192 12.05 6.08 19.75
C HIS A 192 10.73 5.30 19.65
N PRO A 193 10.45 4.63 18.51
CA PRO A 193 9.19 3.91 18.33
C PRO A 193 9.23 2.45 18.84
N GLY A 194 10.37 1.99 19.34
CA GLY A 194 10.57 0.64 19.85
C GLY A 194 11.14 -0.34 18.84
N TYR A 195 11.68 -1.44 19.37
CA TYR A 195 12.22 -2.55 18.58
C TYR A 195 11.38 -3.81 18.73
N TYR A 196 11.40 -4.62 17.67
CA TYR A 196 10.97 -6.02 17.70
C TYR A 196 12.16 -6.91 18.08
N ALA A 197 11.89 -8.01 18.73
CA ALA A 197 12.88 -9.05 19.02
C ALA A 197 12.22 -10.43 18.87
N PRO A 198 11.88 -10.85 17.64
CA PRO A 198 11.16 -12.09 17.41
C PRO A 198 11.91 -13.33 17.88
N GLU A 199 13.25 -13.31 17.87
CA GLU A 199 14.09 -14.39 18.39
C GLU A 199 13.95 -14.57 19.91
N LYS A 200 13.47 -13.54 20.62
CA LYS A 200 13.16 -13.58 22.06
C LYS A 200 11.67 -13.74 22.33
N GLY A 201 10.87 -13.97 21.27
CA GLY A 201 9.41 -14.06 21.36
C GLY A 201 8.70 -12.72 21.48
N ASP A 202 9.40 -11.60 21.34
CA ASP A 202 8.80 -10.27 21.40
C ASP A 202 8.49 -9.75 20.00
N ILE A 203 7.20 -9.78 19.65
CA ILE A 203 6.67 -9.31 18.37
C ILE A 203 5.80 -8.06 18.51
N THR A 204 5.88 -7.36 19.66
CA THR A 204 5.09 -6.15 19.92
C THR A 204 5.75 -4.91 19.34
N GLY A 205 7.07 -4.91 19.15
CA GLY A 205 7.82 -3.78 18.63
C GLY A 205 7.91 -2.61 19.61
N GLN A 206 7.91 -2.89 20.91
CA GLN A 206 7.87 -1.86 21.96
C GLN A 206 9.13 -1.80 22.82
N ILE A 207 10.17 -2.56 22.52
CA ILE A 207 11.42 -2.56 23.29
C ILE A 207 12.10 -1.20 23.12
N ASP A 208 12.42 -0.54 24.22
CA ASP A 208 13.05 0.79 24.28
C ASP A 208 12.17 1.93 23.73
N ALA A 209 10.88 1.72 23.62
CA ALA A 209 9.98 2.70 23.00
C ALA A 209 9.71 3.90 23.91
N ASP A 210 9.78 5.10 23.31
CA ASP A 210 9.23 6.33 23.88
C ASP A 210 7.72 6.41 23.53
N ALA A 211 7.35 5.96 22.35
CA ALA A 211 5.97 5.84 21.92
C ALA A 211 5.65 4.36 21.65
N LEU A 212 4.57 3.88 22.27
CA LEU A 212 4.11 2.50 22.13
C LEU A 212 3.13 2.39 20.96
N LEU A 213 3.49 1.59 19.96
CA LEU A 213 2.66 1.41 18.76
C LEU A 213 1.89 0.09 18.85
N SER A 214 0.61 0.13 18.50
CA SER A 214 -0.26 -1.05 18.52
C SER A 214 -1.09 -1.15 17.25
N VAL A 215 -1.61 -2.36 16.97
CA VAL A 215 -2.37 -2.65 15.76
C VAL A 215 -3.85 -2.29 15.96
N THR A 216 -4.40 -1.55 15.00
CA THR A 216 -5.83 -1.28 14.89
C THR A 216 -6.23 -1.39 13.41
N PRO A 217 -7.33 -2.09 13.07
CA PRO A 217 -7.82 -2.12 11.70
C PRO A 217 -8.14 -0.71 11.17
N PRO A 218 -7.87 -0.40 9.89
CA PRO A 218 -8.04 0.95 9.37
C PRO A 218 -9.39 1.61 9.64
N PRO A 219 -10.54 0.97 9.39
CA PRO A 219 -11.83 1.64 9.62
C PRO A 219 -12.13 1.95 11.09
N GLN A 220 -11.41 1.29 12.01
CA GLN A 220 -11.59 1.47 13.46
C GLN A 220 -10.68 2.54 14.05
N MET A 221 -9.74 3.08 13.29
CA MET A 221 -8.77 4.07 13.80
C MET A 221 -9.42 5.30 14.40
N PRO A 222 -10.36 5.97 13.71
CA PRO A 222 -10.99 7.16 14.30
C PRO A 222 -11.68 6.88 15.63
N SER A 223 -12.46 5.81 15.71
CA SER A 223 -13.19 5.47 16.94
C SER A 223 -12.27 5.04 18.09
N THR A 224 -11.19 4.32 17.78
CA THR A 224 -10.20 3.90 18.78
C THR A 224 -9.48 5.12 19.38
N MET A 225 -9.16 6.11 18.55
CA MET A 225 -8.59 7.37 19.02
C MET A 225 -9.60 8.19 19.81
N GLU A 226 -10.84 8.28 19.34
CA GLU A 226 -11.91 9.00 20.05
C GLU A 226 -12.15 8.42 21.45
N ALA A 227 -12.05 7.10 21.58
CA ALA A 227 -12.18 6.41 22.88
C ALA A 227 -10.99 6.64 23.81
N GLY A 228 -9.90 7.22 23.33
CA GLY A 228 -8.71 7.49 24.12
C GLY A 228 -7.77 6.29 24.27
N THR A 229 -8.00 5.20 23.54
CA THR A 229 -7.14 4.01 23.58
C THR A 229 -5.78 4.28 22.93
N ILE A 230 -5.78 5.09 21.87
CA ILE A 230 -4.59 5.61 21.20
C ILE A 230 -4.71 7.13 21.07
N TYR A 231 -3.58 7.83 20.95
CA TYR A 231 -3.55 9.29 20.90
C TYR A 231 -3.31 9.85 19.49
N GLY A 232 -3.04 8.97 18.58
CA GLY A 232 -2.83 9.25 17.16
C GLY A 232 -2.59 7.96 16.43
N TYR A 233 -2.48 8.05 15.10
CA TYR A 233 -2.31 6.86 14.27
C TYR A 233 -1.76 7.21 12.90
N CYS A 234 -1.23 6.22 12.20
CA CYS A 234 -0.96 6.29 10.77
C CYS A 234 -1.88 5.32 10.05
N VAL A 235 -2.59 5.80 9.03
CA VAL A 235 -3.58 5.01 8.29
C VAL A 235 -3.77 5.59 6.88
N GLY A 236 -4.27 4.75 5.97
CA GLY A 236 -4.71 5.18 4.64
C GLY A 236 -6.04 5.91 4.69
N GLU A 237 -6.38 6.59 3.57
CA GLU A 237 -7.65 7.29 3.46
C GLU A 237 -8.82 6.30 3.24
N PRO A 238 -10.03 6.69 3.68
CA PRO A 238 -10.44 8.05 4.09
C PRO A 238 -10.35 8.32 5.60
N TRP A 239 -9.66 7.50 6.35
CA TRP A 239 -9.79 7.46 7.81
C TRP A 239 -9.08 8.62 8.53
N ASN A 240 -8.19 9.36 7.85
CA ASN A 240 -7.66 10.63 8.36
C ASN A 240 -8.67 11.75 8.12
N GLN A 241 -9.21 11.86 6.92
CA GLN A 241 -10.23 12.85 6.60
C GLN A 241 -11.51 12.63 7.41
N GLN A 242 -11.83 11.38 7.72
CA GLN A 242 -12.96 11.04 8.59
C GLN A 242 -12.80 11.64 9.99
N ALA A 243 -11.59 11.64 10.54
CA ALA A 243 -11.32 12.25 11.84
C ALA A 243 -11.52 13.77 11.82
N VAL A 244 -11.12 14.43 10.74
CA VAL A 244 -11.36 15.87 10.54
C VAL A 244 -12.86 16.14 10.42
N PHE A 245 -13.54 15.37 9.59
CA PHE A 245 -14.99 15.50 9.38
C PHE A 245 -15.77 15.36 10.69
N LYS A 246 -15.40 14.38 11.52
CA LYS A 246 -16.02 14.19 12.84
C LYS A 246 -15.53 15.19 13.90
N GLY A 247 -14.50 15.96 13.62
CA GLY A 247 -13.95 16.93 14.56
C GLY A 247 -13.23 16.30 15.76
N ILE A 248 -12.65 15.11 15.59
CA ILE A 248 -11.99 14.34 16.67
C ILE A 248 -10.47 14.31 16.58
N GLY A 249 -9.90 14.71 15.46
CA GLY A 249 -8.45 14.66 15.27
C GLY A 249 -7.97 15.56 14.17
N VAL A 250 -6.65 15.74 14.11
CA VAL A 250 -5.94 16.60 13.17
C VAL A 250 -4.82 15.82 12.51
N PRO A 251 -4.86 15.61 11.19
CA PRO A 251 -3.71 15.11 10.46
C PRO A 251 -2.55 16.10 10.54
N VAL A 252 -1.40 15.62 10.94
CA VAL A 252 -0.22 16.46 11.11
C VAL A 252 0.77 16.33 9.96
N ILE A 253 0.74 15.20 9.24
CA ILE A 253 1.64 14.98 8.12
C ILE A 253 1.07 13.90 7.19
N THR A 254 1.28 14.08 5.88
CA THR A 254 0.99 13.06 4.88
C THR A 254 2.24 12.24 4.61
N ASP A 255 2.08 11.02 4.10
CA ASP A 255 3.23 10.21 3.72
C ASP A 255 3.98 10.78 2.51
N TYR A 256 3.30 11.55 1.66
CA TYR A 256 3.96 12.34 0.61
C TYR A 256 5.02 13.27 1.20
N GLU A 257 4.74 13.86 2.36
CA GLU A 257 5.66 14.75 3.06
C GLU A 257 6.78 13.98 3.79
N ILE A 258 6.50 12.74 4.22
CA ILE A 258 7.52 11.88 4.86
C ILE A 258 8.51 11.36 3.82
N TRP A 259 7.98 10.84 2.72
CA TRP A 259 8.72 10.30 1.59
C TRP A 259 7.93 10.53 0.31
N LYS A 260 8.32 11.52 -0.47
CA LYS A 260 7.62 11.90 -1.70
C LYS A 260 7.53 10.71 -2.66
N ASP A 261 6.29 10.44 -3.10
CA ASP A 261 5.96 9.35 -4.04
C ASP A 261 6.37 7.97 -3.51
N ASN A 262 6.12 7.75 -2.23
CA ASN A 262 6.38 6.45 -1.60
C ASN A 262 5.44 5.38 -2.14
N PRO A 263 5.93 4.12 -2.32
CA PRO A 263 5.07 2.99 -2.67
C PRO A 263 4.18 2.62 -1.49
N GLU A 264 3.04 1.98 -1.78
CA GLU A 264 2.08 1.71 -0.73
C GLU A 264 1.52 0.29 -0.82
N LYS A 265 0.34 0.09 -1.44
CA LYS A 265 -0.28 -1.23 -1.51
C LYS A 265 0.17 -2.03 -2.73
N VAL A 266 -0.02 -3.34 -2.65
CA VAL A 266 0.23 -4.25 -3.78
C VAL A 266 -0.97 -5.18 -3.95
N PHE A 267 -1.09 -5.78 -5.12
CA PHE A 267 -1.99 -6.90 -5.34
C PHE A 267 -1.20 -8.19 -5.14
N GLY A 268 -1.51 -8.94 -4.08
CA GLY A 268 -0.77 -10.13 -3.70
C GLY A 268 -1.50 -11.43 -4.02
N VAL A 269 -0.72 -12.44 -4.39
CA VAL A 269 -1.19 -13.81 -4.60
C VAL A 269 -0.16 -14.78 -4.01
N SER A 270 -0.59 -16.00 -3.66
CA SER A 270 0.40 -17.01 -3.29
C SER A 270 1.23 -17.40 -4.51
N SER A 271 2.49 -17.76 -4.29
CA SER A 271 3.39 -18.24 -5.35
C SER A 271 2.80 -19.48 -6.04
N GLU A 272 2.23 -20.39 -5.27
CA GLU A 272 1.58 -21.59 -5.78
C GLU A 272 0.41 -21.24 -6.72
N TRP A 273 -0.44 -20.29 -6.31
CA TRP A 273 -1.56 -19.84 -7.14
C TRP A 273 -1.06 -19.24 -8.45
N ALA A 274 -0.02 -18.43 -8.40
CA ALA A 274 0.55 -17.80 -9.60
C ALA A 274 1.14 -18.83 -10.56
N GLU A 275 1.79 -19.89 -10.04
CA GLU A 275 2.33 -20.97 -10.85
C GLU A 275 1.25 -21.83 -11.51
N LYS A 276 0.14 -22.05 -10.80
CA LYS A 276 -1.00 -22.82 -11.31
C LYS A 276 -1.88 -22.02 -12.27
N ASN A 277 -1.88 -20.70 -12.16
CA ASN A 277 -2.80 -19.81 -12.90
C ASN A 277 -2.08 -18.68 -13.63
N PRO A 278 -1.03 -18.96 -14.44
CA PRO A 278 -0.22 -17.90 -15.03
C PRO A 278 -1.01 -17.00 -16.01
N ASN A 279 -1.90 -17.58 -16.81
CA ASN A 279 -2.70 -16.81 -17.76
C ASN A 279 -3.79 -15.99 -17.05
N THR A 280 -4.44 -16.59 -16.05
CA THR A 280 -5.42 -15.88 -15.21
C THR A 280 -4.77 -14.72 -14.48
N HIS A 281 -3.58 -14.93 -13.90
CA HIS A 281 -2.84 -13.86 -13.21
C HIS A 281 -2.50 -12.71 -14.14
N LYS A 282 -2.02 -13.02 -15.36
CA LYS A 282 -1.75 -12.00 -16.39
C LYS A 282 -3.02 -11.21 -16.73
N ALA A 283 -4.15 -11.90 -16.90
CA ALA A 283 -5.43 -11.25 -17.20
C ALA A 283 -5.87 -10.30 -16.08
N VAL A 284 -5.68 -10.69 -14.82
CA VAL A 284 -5.95 -9.85 -13.66
C VAL A 284 -5.09 -8.59 -13.69
N ILE A 285 -3.77 -8.76 -13.91
CA ILE A 285 -2.84 -7.62 -13.97
C ILE A 285 -3.22 -6.67 -15.10
N LYS A 286 -3.57 -7.18 -16.26
CA LYS A 286 -4.05 -6.36 -17.39
C LYS A 286 -5.25 -5.50 -16.99
N ALA A 287 -6.24 -6.10 -16.34
CA ALA A 287 -7.43 -5.39 -15.89
C ALA A 287 -7.08 -4.30 -14.86
N LEU A 288 -6.18 -4.61 -13.92
CA LEU A 288 -5.74 -3.65 -12.89
C LEU A 288 -4.94 -2.49 -13.50
N ILE A 289 -4.08 -2.76 -14.48
CA ILE A 289 -3.36 -1.69 -15.20
C ILE A 289 -4.37 -0.73 -15.86
N ARG A 290 -5.38 -1.26 -16.53
CA ARG A 290 -6.40 -0.43 -17.17
C ARG A 290 -7.17 0.40 -16.16
N ALA A 291 -7.50 -0.17 -15.01
CA ALA A 291 -8.18 0.56 -13.93
C ALA A 291 -7.31 1.70 -13.40
N ALA A 292 -6.03 1.43 -13.18
CA ALA A 292 -5.08 2.44 -12.73
C ALA A 292 -4.93 3.59 -13.74
N MET A 293 -4.83 3.26 -15.03
CA MET A 293 -4.78 4.24 -16.10
C MET A 293 -6.04 5.13 -16.12
N TRP A 294 -7.21 4.51 -15.97
CA TRP A 294 -8.46 5.25 -15.90
C TRP A 294 -8.50 6.21 -14.72
N LEU A 295 -8.04 5.77 -13.54
CA LEU A 295 -8.01 6.59 -12.32
C LEU A 295 -7.15 7.86 -12.47
N ASP A 296 -6.07 7.79 -13.21
CA ASP A 296 -5.15 8.91 -13.41
C ASP A 296 -5.34 9.62 -14.75
N SER A 297 -6.46 9.35 -15.44
CA SER A 297 -6.85 10.01 -16.67
C SER A 297 -8.19 10.71 -16.49
N GLY A 298 -8.61 11.48 -17.51
CA GLY A 298 -9.91 12.15 -17.50
C GLY A 298 -10.03 13.28 -16.49
N GLY A 299 -8.93 13.81 -16.00
CA GLY A 299 -8.90 14.90 -15.03
C GLY A 299 -9.66 14.56 -13.75
N LEU A 300 -10.34 15.54 -13.18
CA LEU A 300 -11.09 15.35 -11.93
C LEU A 300 -12.39 14.54 -12.12
N GLU A 301 -12.92 14.44 -13.32
CA GLU A 301 -14.20 13.74 -13.55
C GLU A 301 -14.09 12.25 -13.20
N ASN A 302 -13.03 11.59 -13.66
CA ASN A 302 -12.81 10.18 -13.32
C ASN A 302 -12.59 9.99 -11.81
N ARG A 303 -11.85 10.89 -11.17
CA ARG A 303 -11.61 10.82 -9.74
C ARG A 303 -12.90 11.05 -8.93
N LYS A 304 -13.77 11.95 -9.36
CA LYS A 304 -15.08 12.17 -8.73
C LYS A 304 -15.99 10.95 -8.89
N GLU A 305 -16.01 10.35 -10.08
CA GLU A 305 -16.75 9.10 -10.30
C GLU A 305 -16.23 7.98 -9.41
N ALA A 306 -14.91 7.83 -9.33
CA ALA A 306 -14.27 6.85 -8.47
C ALA A 306 -14.65 7.08 -7.00
N ALA A 307 -14.64 8.32 -6.53
CA ALA A 307 -15.03 8.65 -5.16
C ALA A 307 -16.49 8.29 -4.86
N LYS A 308 -17.38 8.48 -5.82
CA LYS A 308 -18.79 8.06 -5.68
C LYS A 308 -18.92 6.54 -5.58
N ILE A 309 -18.19 5.81 -6.42
CA ILE A 309 -18.17 4.35 -6.39
C ILE A 309 -17.63 3.88 -5.02
N MET A 310 -16.51 4.44 -4.59
CA MET A 310 -15.87 4.05 -3.34
C MET A 310 -16.73 4.37 -2.10
N SER A 311 -17.64 5.34 -2.18
CA SER A 311 -18.54 5.68 -1.07
C SER A 311 -19.62 4.62 -0.82
N ARG A 312 -19.84 3.71 -1.76
CA ARG A 312 -20.83 2.64 -1.60
C ARG A 312 -20.46 1.71 -0.44
N PRO A 313 -21.47 1.20 0.32
CA PRO A 313 -21.19 0.31 1.46
C PRO A 313 -20.38 -0.95 1.12
N GLU A 314 -20.55 -1.49 -0.08
CA GLU A 314 -19.82 -2.67 -0.55
C GLU A 314 -18.33 -2.42 -0.78
N TYR A 315 -17.90 -1.16 -0.85
CA TYR A 315 -16.49 -0.78 -0.99
C TYR A 315 -15.96 -0.17 0.31
N VAL A 316 -15.98 1.15 0.45
CA VAL A 316 -15.46 1.79 1.67
C VAL A 316 -16.57 2.22 2.62
N GLY A 317 -17.64 2.78 2.10
CA GLY A 317 -18.82 3.15 2.89
C GLY A 317 -18.69 4.42 3.71
N ALA A 318 -17.66 5.22 3.50
CA ALA A 318 -17.58 6.57 4.07
C ALA A 318 -18.29 7.57 3.16
N ASP A 319 -18.65 8.73 3.71
CA ASP A 319 -19.34 9.78 2.94
C ASP A 319 -18.51 10.23 1.73
N TYR A 320 -19.19 10.49 0.62
CA TYR A 320 -18.53 10.95 -0.61
C TYR A 320 -17.59 12.13 -0.37
N GLU A 321 -18.04 13.14 0.38
CA GLU A 321 -17.24 14.34 0.64
C GLU A 321 -15.92 14.03 1.34
N VAL A 322 -15.93 13.04 2.24
CA VAL A 322 -14.74 12.61 2.96
C VAL A 322 -13.76 11.90 2.03
N ILE A 323 -14.28 11.00 1.20
CA ILE A 323 -13.47 10.26 0.21
C ILE A 323 -12.94 11.19 -0.89
N ALA A 324 -13.77 12.12 -1.34
CA ALA A 324 -13.46 12.98 -2.47
C ALA A 324 -12.26 13.91 -2.24
N ASN A 325 -12.01 14.33 -1.01
CA ASN A 325 -10.89 15.23 -0.72
C ASN A 325 -9.58 14.71 -1.33
N SER A 326 -9.04 13.64 -0.78
CA SER A 326 -7.76 13.09 -1.24
C SER A 326 -7.83 12.54 -2.66
N MET A 327 -8.94 11.92 -3.03
CA MET A 327 -9.13 11.36 -4.39
C MET A 327 -9.09 12.44 -5.48
N THR A 328 -9.47 13.67 -5.16
CA THR A 328 -9.48 14.79 -6.12
C THR A 328 -8.34 15.77 -5.91
N GLY A 329 -7.30 15.39 -5.16
CA GLY A 329 -6.08 16.18 -5.04
C GLY A 329 -6.12 17.29 -4.01
N THR A 330 -6.98 17.18 -3.01
CA THR A 330 -7.01 18.11 -1.86
C THR A 330 -6.92 17.32 -0.56
N PHE A 331 -6.47 18.02 0.49
CA PHE A 331 -6.39 17.42 1.82
C PHE A 331 -6.73 18.46 2.88
N GLU A 332 -7.67 18.15 3.75
CA GLU A 332 -8.08 19.03 4.84
C GLU A 332 -7.36 18.62 6.12
N TYR A 333 -6.47 19.49 6.62
CA TYR A 333 -5.69 19.25 7.85
C TYR A 333 -6.50 19.57 9.11
N GLU A 334 -7.20 20.69 9.10
CA GLU A 334 -8.20 21.07 10.09
C GLU A 334 -9.45 21.53 9.35
N LYS A 335 -10.59 21.62 10.01
CA LYS A 335 -11.79 22.16 9.39
C LYS A 335 -11.51 23.56 8.87
N GLY A 336 -11.66 23.74 7.56
CA GLY A 336 -11.41 25.01 6.87
C GLY A 336 -9.97 25.18 6.36
N ASP A 337 -9.04 24.29 6.71
CA ASP A 337 -7.66 24.29 6.20
C ASP A 337 -7.47 23.21 5.13
N LYS A 338 -8.15 23.41 4.01
CA LYS A 338 -8.05 22.50 2.85
C LYS A 338 -6.97 23.01 1.91
N ARG A 339 -6.00 22.14 1.63
CA ARG A 339 -4.86 22.47 0.78
C ARG A 339 -4.83 21.62 -0.48
N SER A 340 -4.19 22.13 -1.52
CA SER A 340 -3.93 21.38 -2.75
C SER A 340 -2.81 20.39 -2.52
N VAL A 341 -3.09 19.10 -2.77
CA VAL A 341 -2.12 18.00 -2.70
C VAL A 341 -2.43 17.06 -3.87
N PRO A 342 -2.11 17.49 -5.11
CA PRO A 342 -2.56 16.78 -6.32
C PRO A 342 -2.03 15.35 -6.43
N ASP A 343 -0.90 15.05 -5.80
CA ASP A 343 -0.28 13.73 -5.82
C ASP A 343 -0.52 12.94 -4.51
N PHE A 344 -1.53 13.30 -3.73
CA PHE A 344 -1.83 12.55 -2.52
C PHE A 344 -2.17 11.08 -2.80
N ASN A 345 -2.99 10.82 -3.82
CA ASN A 345 -3.27 9.48 -4.31
C ASN A 345 -2.83 9.38 -5.77
N VAL A 346 -1.80 8.59 -6.03
CA VAL A 346 -1.31 8.31 -7.38
C VAL A 346 -1.53 6.85 -7.69
N PHE A 347 -2.23 6.56 -8.80
CA PHE A 347 -2.56 5.19 -9.18
C PHE A 347 -1.80 4.68 -10.39
N PHE A 348 -1.39 5.57 -11.29
CA PHE A 348 -0.68 5.16 -12.51
C PHE A 348 0.53 6.02 -12.83
N ARG A 349 0.45 7.34 -12.62
CA ARG A 349 1.57 8.26 -12.89
C ARG A 349 2.85 7.79 -12.18
N TYR A 350 3.99 8.23 -12.69
CA TYR A 350 5.32 7.96 -12.07
C TYR A 350 5.63 6.47 -11.96
N ASN A 351 5.14 5.67 -12.90
CA ASN A 351 5.29 4.22 -12.87
C ASN A 351 4.75 3.58 -11.57
N ALA A 352 3.66 4.13 -11.05
CA ALA A 352 3.08 3.71 -9.77
C ALA A 352 2.74 2.23 -9.73
N THR A 353 2.38 1.63 -10.86
CA THR A 353 1.94 0.22 -10.91
C THR A 353 3.07 -0.78 -11.09
N TYR A 354 4.27 -0.31 -11.46
CA TYR A 354 5.43 -1.18 -11.66
C TYR A 354 6.01 -1.59 -10.30
N PRO A 355 6.13 -2.90 -10.01
CA PRO A 355 6.64 -3.34 -8.69
C PRO A 355 8.17 -3.35 -8.68
N TYR A 356 8.76 -2.21 -8.34
CA TYR A 356 10.21 -2.04 -8.30
C TYR A 356 10.85 -2.89 -7.20
N TYR A 357 11.96 -3.54 -7.52
CA TYR A 357 12.77 -4.24 -6.51
C TYR A 357 13.24 -3.28 -5.41
N SER A 358 13.60 -2.05 -5.79
CA SER A 358 14.06 -1.06 -4.80
C SER A 358 12.98 -0.71 -3.77
N ASP A 359 11.70 -0.78 -4.14
CA ASP A 359 10.61 -0.59 -3.18
C ASP A 359 10.61 -1.74 -2.16
N ALA A 360 10.73 -2.98 -2.61
CA ALA A 360 10.82 -4.14 -1.73
C ALA A 360 12.03 -4.05 -0.80
N VAL A 361 13.18 -3.64 -1.32
CA VAL A 361 14.40 -3.47 -0.52
C VAL A 361 14.20 -2.43 0.58
N TRP A 362 13.45 -1.35 0.31
CA TRP A 362 13.18 -0.36 1.35
C TRP A 362 12.42 -0.98 2.53
N TYR A 363 11.35 -1.74 2.25
CA TYR A 363 10.60 -2.41 3.31
C TYR A 363 11.48 -3.37 4.12
N LEU A 364 12.28 -4.17 3.43
CA LEU A 364 13.22 -5.10 4.09
C LEU A 364 14.24 -4.34 4.94
N SER A 365 14.72 -3.19 4.48
CA SER A 365 15.64 -2.36 5.24
C SER A 365 14.99 -1.83 6.52
N GLN A 366 13.73 -1.41 6.46
CA GLN A 366 13.00 -0.98 7.66
C GLN A 366 12.69 -2.15 8.60
N MET A 367 12.40 -3.33 8.05
CA MET A 367 12.27 -4.55 8.86
C MET A 367 13.55 -4.83 9.65
N ARG A 368 14.72 -4.66 9.02
CA ARG A 368 16.01 -4.77 9.71
C ARG A 368 16.21 -3.64 10.70
N ARG A 369 15.92 -2.40 10.33
CA ARG A 369 16.08 -1.23 11.20
C ARG A 369 15.39 -1.40 12.54
N TRP A 370 14.20 -1.99 12.53
CA TRP A 370 13.35 -2.12 13.72
C TRP A 370 13.40 -3.50 14.38
N GLY A 371 14.26 -4.40 13.89
CA GLY A 371 14.49 -5.69 14.51
C GLY A 371 13.55 -6.81 14.08
N GLN A 372 12.67 -6.60 13.13
CA GLN A 372 11.86 -7.68 12.56
C GLN A 372 12.75 -8.71 11.85
N ILE A 373 13.80 -8.24 11.20
CA ILE A 373 14.93 -9.06 10.77
C ILE A 373 15.99 -8.91 11.87
N ALA A 374 16.23 -9.98 12.63
CA ALA A 374 17.05 -9.94 13.85
C ALA A 374 18.53 -9.71 13.58
N GLU A 375 19.04 -10.14 12.41
CA GLU A 375 20.46 -10.15 12.10
C GLU A 375 20.78 -9.30 10.87
N GLN A 376 22.00 -8.78 10.83
CA GLN A 376 22.53 -8.11 9.67
C GLN A 376 22.56 -9.07 8.47
N LYS A 377 22.16 -8.56 7.30
CA LYS A 377 22.21 -9.29 6.03
C LYS A 377 23.12 -8.53 5.05
N PRO A 378 23.85 -9.25 4.19
CA PRO A 378 24.59 -8.56 3.12
C PRO A 378 23.65 -7.91 2.12
N ASP A 379 24.10 -6.91 1.40
CA ASP A 379 23.28 -6.18 0.42
C ASP A 379 22.60 -7.12 -0.59
N ILE A 380 23.32 -8.15 -1.05
CA ILE A 380 22.77 -9.11 -2.01
C ILE A 380 21.55 -9.87 -1.47
N TRP A 381 21.49 -10.11 -0.17
CA TRP A 381 20.34 -10.78 0.44
C TRP A 381 19.05 -10.00 0.20
N TYR A 382 19.11 -8.67 0.35
CA TYR A 382 17.95 -7.80 0.13
C TYR A 382 17.46 -7.88 -1.31
N LEU A 383 18.39 -7.85 -2.27
CA LEU A 383 18.05 -7.96 -3.68
C LEU A 383 17.47 -9.35 -4.00
N ASP A 384 18.08 -10.42 -3.51
CA ASP A 384 17.62 -11.77 -3.76
C ASP A 384 16.21 -11.99 -3.19
N MET A 385 15.95 -11.46 -1.99
CA MET A 385 14.63 -11.54 -1.37
C MET A 385 13.60 -10.72 -2.16
N ALA A 386 13.95 -9.51 -2.58
CA ALA A 386 13.10 -8.67 -3.41
C ALA A 386 12.69 -9.40 -4.69
N LYS A 387 13.64 -10.07 -5.35
CA LYS A 387 13.37 -10.82 -6.60
C LYS A 387 12.49 -12.05 -6.40
N LYS A 388 12.49 -12.64 -5.21
CA LYS A 388 11.59 -13.76 -4.90
C LYS A 388 10.13 -13.34 -4.76
N VAL A 389 9.89 -12.08 -4.40
CA VAL A 389 8.57 -11.59 -4.00
C VAL A 389 7.98 -10.61 -5.02
N TYR A 390 8.77 -9.66 -5.49
CA TYR A 390 8.34 -8.69 -6.49
C TYR A 390 8.65 -9.20 -7.89
N ARG A 391 7.64 -9.22 -8.75
CA ARG A 391 7.70 -9.85 -10.06
C ARG A 391 7.40 -8.84 -11.18
N PRO A 392 8.29 -7.86 -11.44
CA PRO A 392 8.12 -6.93 -12.55
C PRO A 392 8.13 -7.62 -13.93
N ASP A 393 8.69 -8.82 -14.03
CA ASP A 393 8.64 -9.64 -15.24
C ASP A 393 7.18 -10.01 -15.61
N LEU A 394 6.38 -10.40 -14.62
CA LEU A 394 4.95 -10.72 -14.84
C LEU A 394 4.15 -9.45 -15.19
N TYR A 395 4.48 -8.33 -14.55
CA TYR A 395 3.89 -7.03 -14.89
C TYR A 395 4.19 -6.67 -16.35
N ALA A 396 5.46 -6.79 -16.76
CA ALA A 396 5.89 -6.47 -18.14
C ALA A 396 5.15 -7.34 -19.17
N GLY A 397 4.95 -8.63 -18.88
CA GLY A 397 4.18 -9.51 -19.75
C GLY A 397 2.75 -9.03 -19.97
N ALA A 398 2.07 -8.60 -18.91
CA ALA A 398 0.72 -8.06 -18.98
C ALA A 398 0.69 -6.72 -19.75
N ALA A 399 1.62 -5.83 -19.46
CA ALA A 399 1.72 -4.54 -20.14
C ALA A 399 1.95 -4.69 -21.64
N LYS A 400 2.86 -5.58 -22.03
CA LYS A 400 3.15 -5.84 -23.46
C LYS A 400 1.92 -6.36 -24.19
N GLU A 401 1.12 -7.18 -23.53
CA GLU A 401 -0.12 -7.70 -24.13
C GLU A 401 -1.16 -6.58 -24.33
N LEU A 402 -1.30 -5.67 -23.36
CA LEU A 402 -2.15 -4.49 -23.50
C LEU A 402 -1.70 -3.59 -24.67
N ILE A 403 -0.39 -3.41 -24.84
CA ILE A 403 0.17 -2.64 -25.94
C ILE A 403 -0.18 -3.31 -27.28
N ALA A 404 0.01 -4.62 -27.38
CA ALA A 404 -0.29 -5.40 -28.59
C ALA A 404 -1.78 -5.34 -28.93
N GLU A 405 -2.65 -5.26 -27.94
CA GLU A 405 -4.11 -5.15 -28.12
C GLU A 405 -4.58 -3.71 -28.41
N GLY A 406 -3.66 -2.74 -28.42
CA GLY A 406 -4.00 -1.34 -28.65
C GLY A 406 -4.69 -0.66 -27.48
N LYS A 407 -4.64 -1.26 -26.30
CA LYS A 407 -5.28 -0.74 -25.07
C LYS A 407 -4.35 0.14 -24.23
N ALA A 408 -3.08 0.15 -24.56
CA ALA A 408 -2.05 0.98 -23.93
C ALA A 408 -0.94 1.26 -24.94
N LYS A 409 -0.08 2.23 -24.62
CA LYS A 409 1.07 2.61 -25.46
C LYS A 409 2.36 2.24 -24.74
N ALA A 410 3.42 1.94 -25.49
CA ALA A 410 4.75 1.69 -24.92
C ALA A 410 5.22 2.84 -24.03
N SER A 411 4.90 4.08 -24.38
CA SER A 411 5.25 5.27 -23.61
C SER A 411 4.55 5.36 -22.24
N ASP A 412 3.51 4.56 -22.01
CA ASP A 412 2.81 4.51 -20.72
C ASP A 412 3.61 3.75 -19.64
N PHE A 413 4.64 3.02 -20.04
CA PHE A 413 5.39 2.10 -19.18
C PHE A 413 6.89 2.40 -19.18
N PRO A 414 7.64 1.88 -18.20
CA PRO A 414 9.09 1.86 -18.30
C PRO A 414 9.55 1.14 -19.57
N ASP A 415 10.73 1.51 -20.08
CA ASP A 415 11.34 0.74 -21.15
C ASP A 415 11.82 -0.61 -20.58
N PHE A 416 11.04 -1.66 -20.79
CA PHE A 416 11.32 -2.97 -20.22
C PHE A 416 12.64 -3.60 -20.69
N ALA A 417 13.18 -3.12 -21.80
CA ALA A 417 14.47 -3.60 -22.30
C ALA A 417 15.64 -3.10 -21.44
N THR A 418 15.49 -1.94 -20.81
CA THR A 418 16.56 -1.30 -20.03
C THR A 418 16.25 -1.15 -18.55
N GLU A 419 14.99 -1.35 -18.14
CA GLU A 419 14.59 -1.17 -16.75
C GLU A 419 15.26 -2.21 -15.84
N THR A 420 15.98 -1.73 -14.82
CA THR A 420 16.69 -2.59 -13.88
C THR A 420 15.83 -3.03 -12.70
N GLY A 421 14.68 -2.39 -12.48
CA GLY A 421 13.85 -2.59 -11.30
C GLY A 421 14.30 -1.77 -10.10
N PHE A 422 15.29 -0.90 -10.27
CA PHE A 422 15.76 0.02 -9.23
C PHE A 422 15.46 1.45 -9.63
N ARG A 423 14.72 2.15 -8.76
CA ARG A 423 14.55 3.60 -8.92
C ARG A 423 15.89 4.28 -8.67
N PRO A 424 16.12 5.45 -9.30
CA PRO A 424 17.28 6.27 -8.92
C PRO A 424 17.29 6.55 -7.42
N PRO A 425 18.45 6.84 -6.81
CA PRO A 425 18.50 7.24 -5.42
C PRO A 425 17.50 8.36 -5.11
N GLN A 426 16.77 8.22 -4.00
CA GLN A 426 15.70 9.13 -3.59
C GLN A 426 16.14 9.91 -2.35
N SER A 427 16.05 11.24 -2.42
CA SER A 427 16.52 12.13 -1.36
C SER A 427 15.37 12.91 -0.68
N GLU A 428 14.15 12.80 -1.18
CA GLU A 428 13.01 13.57 -0.65
C GLU A 428 12.31 12.82 0.49
N PHE A 429 13.08 12.63 1.57
CA PHE A 429 12.60 12.12 2.86
C PHE A 429 12.62 13.25 3.88
N ILE A 430 11.76 13.16 4.89
CA ILE A 430 11.62 14.18 5.94
C ILE A 430 12.94 14.44 6.70
N ASP A 431 13.80 13.45 6.80
CA ASP A 431 15.12 13.56 7.45
C ASP A 431 16.27 13.82 6.51
N GLU A 432 15.99 14.02 5.22
CA GLU A 432 16.96 14.29 4.16
C GLU A 432 18.00 13.18 3.94
N ILE A 433 17.78 11.98 4.48
CA ILE A 433 18.65 10.83 4.25
C ILE A 433 18.31 10.21 2.89
N THR A 434 19.31 10.11 2.00
CA THR A 434 19.14 9.55 0.67
C THR A 434 19.02 8.03 0.73
N TYR A 435 18.02 7.49 0.06
CA TYR A 435 17.84 6.06 -0.11
C TYR A 435 18.35 5.60 -1.47
N ASP A 436 19.33 4.72 -1.47
CA ASP A 436 19.83 3.99 -2.64
C ASP A 436 19.53 2.50 -2.42
N GLY A 437 18.60 1.94 -3.18
CA GLY A 437 18.17 0.54 -3.02
C GLY A 437 19.24 -0.49 -3.35
N THR A 438 20.32 -0.10 -4.02
CA THR A 438 21.46 -0.98 -4.30
C THR A 438 22.40 -1.11 -3.11
N ARG A 439 22.26 -0.26 -2.08
CA ARG A 439 23.18 -0.16 -0.95
C ARG A 439 22.42 -0.08 0.39
N PRO A 440 21.60 -1.09 0.73
CA PRO A 440 20.76 -1.03 1.92
C PRO A 440 21.53 -0.93 3.24
N ASN A 441 22.70 -1.55 3.37
CA ASN A 441 23.48 -1.45 4.59
C ASN A 441 24.07 -0.05 4.80
N ASP A 442 24.52 0.61 3.75
CA ASP A 442 24.98 2.00 3.83
C ASP A 442 23.82 2.94 4.21
N TYR A 443 22.63 2.66 3.67
CA TYR A 443 21.42 3.41 4.01
C TYR A 443 21.09 3.26 5.51
N LEU A 444 21.06 2.02 6.02
CA LEU A 444 20.77 1.73 7.43
C LEU A 444 21.76 2.39 8.37
N ALA A 445 23.03 2.47 7.98
CA ALA A 445 24.09 3.05 8.83
C ALA A 445 23.88 4.54 9.11
N GLN A 446 23.09 5.24 8.32
CA GLN A 446 22.88 6.68 8.46
C GLN A 446 21.84 7.08 9.51
N PHE A 447 20.99 6.16 9.95
CA PHE A 447 19.92 6.49 10.90
C PHE A 447 20.46 6.64 12.33
N PRO A 448 20.18 7.77 13.01
CA PRO A 448 20.52 7.90 14.43
C PRO A 448 19.78 6.90 15.32
N ILE A 449 18.51 6.61 15.02
CA ILE A 449 17.71 5.64 15.75
C ILE A 449 17.39 4.45 14.84
N GLY A 450 17.79 3.25 15.26
CA GLY A 450 17.60 2.03 14.50
C GLY A 450 18.80 1.10 14.59
N LEU A 451 18.59 -0.17 14.31
CA LEU A 451 19.66 -1.16 14.27
C LEU A 451 20.52 -0.96 13.02
N LYS A 452 21.82 -1.15 13.18
CA LYS A 452 22.84 -0.95 12.13
C LYS A 452 23.85 -2.08 12.19
N GLY A 453 24.31 -2.52 11.01
CA GLY A 453 25.37 -3.51 10.95
C GLY A 453 25.06 -4.71 11.84
N LYS A 454 25.95 -5.01 12.78
CA LYS A 454 25.82 -6.15 13.69
C LYS A 454 25.01 -5.88 14.95
N ASP A 455 24.45 -4.69 15.10
CA ASP A 455 23.66 -4.33 16.27
C ASP A 455 22.51 -5.32 16.49
N LYS A 456 22.24 -5.60 17.76
CA LYS A 456 21.15 -6.47 18.18
C LYS A 456 20.32 -5.78 19.26
N VAL A 457 19.05 -6.14 19.34
CA VAL A 457 18.19 -5.72 20.43
C VAL A 457 18.64 -6.43 21.71
N ASN A 458 18.88 -5.67 22.75
CA ASN A 458 19.30 -6.20 24.06
C ASN A 458 18.12 -6.65 24.92
#